data_61c5a07a0b553a5f4dd65141727c1ef9
#
_entry.id   61c5a07a0b553a5f4dd65141727c1ef9
#
_cell.length_a   1.000
_cell.length_b   1.000
_cell.length_c   1.000
_cell.angle_alpha   90.00
_cell.angle_beta   90.00
_cell.angle_gamma   90.00
#
_symmetry.space_group_name_H-M   'P 1'
#
loop_
_entity.id
_entity.type
_entity.pdbx_description
1 polymer ?
#
loop_
_entity_poly.entity_id
_entity_poly.type
_entity_poly.pdbx_seq_one_letter_code
_entity_poly.pdbx_strand_id
1 'polypeptide(L)'
;SWSICNVGKISPLNDVLYVNNQFIAVGDSGTIVTSEDGDSWLNRLFGSNSTLNGIAYGNNIYVAVGNNGIIYTSPDSITWTKRTSTISESLNDICYSNDIFVSVGDNGTIITSSDGLSWSAVDNSSYNDLKGVCGSDTMFVAVGASGTILYSSDALNWNTSNTSGAGLYDIQLVDEKFVVVGAAGTIKFSTD
;
A
#
# COMPACT_ATOMS: atom_id res chain seq x y z
N SER A 1 0.36 24.80 -13.80
CA SER A 1 -0.29 25.37 -12.60
C SER A 1 -0.98 24.26 -11.81
N TRP A 2 -0.99 24.39 -10.49
CA TRP A 2 -1.68 23.46 -9.58
C TRP A 2 -2.92 24.17 -9.02
N SER A 3 -4.04 23.47 -8.91
CA SER A 3 -5.26 23.94 -8.27
C SER A 3 -5.63 23.04 -7.10
N ILE A 4 -6.30 23.61 -6.10
CA ILE A 4 -6.82 22.86 -4.96
C ILE A 4 -8.23 22.41 -5.30
N CYS A 5 -8.46 21.09 -5.27
CA CYS A 5 -9.78 20.50 -5.40
C CYS A 5 -10.50 20.57 -4.05
N ASN A 6 -11.76 20.95 -4.05
CA ASN A 6 -12.57 20.99 -2.83
C ASN A 6 -13.26 19.66 -2.64
N VAL A 7 -12.75 18.84 -1.73
CA VAL A 7 -13.33 17.55 -1.34
C VAL A 7 -14.26 17.66 -0.11
N GLY A 8 -14.64 18.89 0.26
CA GLY A 8 -15.37 19.13 1.49
C GLY A 8 -14.48 19.06 2.74
N LYS A 9 -15.08 18.94 3.91
CA LYS A 9 -14.36 18.81 5.17
C LYS A 9 -14.01 17.34 5.42
N ILE A 10 -12.85 16.91 4.92
CA ILE A 10 -12.33 15.54 5.08
C ILE A 10 -11.01 15.56 5.87
N SER A 11 -10.66 14.38 6.37
CA SER A 11 -9.38 14.13 7.03
C SER A 11 -8.21 14.09 6.02
N PRO A 12 -6.95 14.17 6.46
CA PRO A 12 -5.80 13.99 5.59
C PRO A 12 -5.90 12.73 4.73
N LEU A 13 -5.47 12.83 3.48
CA LEU A 13 -5.37 11.72 2.54
C LEU A 13 -3.93 11.22 2.48
N ASN A 14 -3.73 9.91 2.44
CA ASN A 14 -2.44 9.25 2.56
C ASN A 14 -2.01 8.57 1.27
N ASP A 15 -2.96 8.09 0.47
CA ASP A 15 -2.67 7.41 -0.78
C ASP A 15 -3.76 7.64 -1.83
N VAL A 16 -3.39 7.51 -3.12
CA VAL A 16 -4.28 7.67 -4.26
C VAL A 16 -3.98 6.65 -5.35
N LEU A 17 -5.02 5.99 -5.84
CA LEU A 17 -4.99 5.04 -6.95
C LEU A 17 -5.79 5.58 -8.12
N TYR A 18 -5.28 5.39 -9.36
CA TYR A 18 -6.04 5.61 -10.58
C TYR A 18 -6.20 4.29 -11.33
N VAL A 19 -7.42 3.83 -11.46
CA VAL A 19 -7.75 2.58 -12.15
C VAL A 19 -9.20 2.61 -12.62
N ASN A 20 -9.51 1.91 -13.69
CA ASN A 20 -10.87 1.87 -14.28
C ASN A 20 -11.45 3.25 -14.56
N ASN A 21 -10.63 4.19 -15.04
CA ASN A 21 -10.97 5.59 -15.31
C ASN A 21 -11.49 6.37 -14.08
N GLN A 22 -11.06 5.98 -12.89
CA GLN A 22 -11.46 6.61 -11.64
C GLN A 22 -10.26 6.78 -10.70
N PHE A 23 -10.20 7.89 -10.01
CA PHE A 23 -9.32 8.12 -8.86
C PHE A 23 -10.01 7.64 -7.59
N ILE A 24 -9.29 6.96 -6.72
CA ILE A 24 -9.71 6.59 -5.37
C ILE A 24 -8.62 7.05 -4.43
N ALA A 25 -8.95 7.86 -3.43
CA ALA A 25 -8.00 8.27 -2.41
C ALA A 25 -8.47 7.84 -1.03
N VAL A 26 -7.52 7.43 -0.19
CA VAL A 26 -7.74 6.92 1.15
C VAL A 26 -6.97 7.73 2.19
N GLY A 27 -7.45 7.74 3.44
CA GLY A 27 -6.79 8.53 4.47
C GLY A 27 -7.31 8.34 5.89
N ASP A 28 -7.06 9.35 6.70
CA ASP A 28 -7.38 9.35 8.12
C ASP A 28 -8.89 9.24 8.38
N SER A 29 -9.25 8.74 9.56
CA SER A 29 -10.63 8.52 9.99
C SER A 29 -11.43 7.59 9.06
N GLY A 30 -10.74 6.70 8.34
CA GLY A 30 -11.32 5.78 7.36
C GLY A 30 -11.88 6.47 6.13
N THR A 31 -11.36 7.65 5.82
CA THR A 31 -11.79 8.40 4.63
C THR A 31 -11.49 7.61 3.36
N ILE A 32 -12.50 7.46 2.52
CA ILE A 32 -12.35 6.99 1.13
C ILE A 32 -13.17 7.95 0.25
N VAL A 33 -12.52 8.51 -0.75
CA VAL A 33 -13.13 9.41 -1.72
C VAL A 33 -12.82 8.95 -3.13
N THR A 34 -13.74 9.19 -4.06
CA THR A 34 -13.57 8.84 -5.48
C THR A 34 -13.84 10.02 -6.39
N SER A 35 -13.18 10.06 -7.54
CA SER A 35 -13.38 11.06 -8.58
C SER A 35 -13.17 10.44 -9.97
N GLU A 36 -13.95 10.86 -10.96
CA GLU A 36 -13.77 10.47 -12.37
C GLU A 36 -12.89 11.49 -13.12
N ASP A 37 -12.86 12.74 -12.67
CA ASP A 37 -12.19 13.86 -13.34
C ASP A 37 -10.97 14.43 -12.58
N GLY A 38 -10.76 13.99 -11.34
CA GLY A 38 -9.71 14.49 -10.45
C GLY A 38 -10.03 15.84 -9.78
N ASP A 39 -11.16 16.45 -10.11
CA ASP A 39 -11.58 17.77 -9.63
C ASP A 39 -12.78 17.68 -8.68
N SER A 40 -13.78 16.89 -9.04
CA SER A 40 -14.99 16.63 -8.26
C SER A 40 -14.89 15.31 -7.52
N TRP A 41 -14.91 15.37 -6.17
CA TRP A 41 -14.71 14.18 -5.32
C TRP A 41 -15.95 13.82 -4.51
N LEU A 42 -16.24 12.54 -4.40
CA LEU A 42 -17.38 11.98 -3.67
C LEU A 42 -16.92 11.12 -2.49
N ASN A 43 -17.47 11.35 -1.31
CA ASN A 43 -17.22 10.51 -0.15
C ASN A 43 -17.92 9.15 -0.31
N ARG A 44 -17.18 8.06 -0.04
CA ARG A 44 -17.64 6.66 -0.13
C ARG A 44 -17.70 5.97 1.21
N LEU A 45 -16.68 6.14 2.04
CA LEU A 45 -16.64 5.64 3.41
C LEU A 45 -16.24 6.78 4.34
N PHE A 46 -16.89 6.83 5.49
CA PHE A 46 -16.64 7.86 6.46
C PHE A 46 -16.96 7.37 7.87
N GLY A 47 -16.08 7.73 8.83
CA GLY A 47 -16.39 7.56 10.26
C GLY A 47 -15.89 6.28 10.91
N SER A 48 -14.90 5.58 10.31
CA SER A 48 -14.10 4.63 11.09
C SER A 48 -13.02 5.40 11.86
N ASN A 49 -12.68 4.93 13.08
CA ASN A 49 -11.62 5.57 13.88
C ASN A 49 -10.21 5.14 13.43
N SER A 50 -10.07 4.51 12.27
CA SER A 50 -8.79 3.96 11.80
C SER A 50 -8.31 4.71 10.56
N THR A 51 -7.04 5.06 10.53
CA THR A 51 -6.37 5.61 9.36
C THR A 51 -6.17 4.53 8.31
N LEU A 52 -6.46 4.85 7.05
CA LEU A 52 -6.10 4.07 5.88
C LEU A 52 -4.83 4.65 5.28
N ASN A 53 -3.85 3.79 4.98
CA ASN A 53 -2.52 4.18 4.57
C ASN A 53 -2.22 3.86 3.11
N GLY A 54 -2.81 2.79 2.57
CA GLY A 54 -2.56 2.34 1.20
C GLY A 54 -3.82 1.76 0.55
N ILE A 55 -3.84 1.80 -0.80
CA ILE A 55 -4.93 1.26 -1.62
C ILE A 55 -4.38 0.57 -2.87
N ALA A 56 -4.91 -0.61 -3.20
CA ALA A 56 -4.60 -1.33 -4.42
C ALA A 56 -5.86 -1.87 -5.09
N TYR A 57 -5.75 -2.21 -6.39
CA TYR A 57 -6.78 -2.89 -7.15
C TYR A 57 -6.17 -4.09 -7.87
N GLY A 58 -6.84 -5.20 -7.79
CA GLY A 58 -6.48 -6.43 -8.48
C GLY A 58 -7.60 -7.45 -8.37
N ASN A 59 -7.62 -8.44 -9.22
CA ASN A 59 -8.63 -9.50 -9.21
C ASN A 59 -10.08 -8.97 -9.07
N ASN A 60 -10.38 -7.85 -9.75
CA ASN A 60 -11.68 -7.15 -9.73
C ASN A 60 -12.15 -6.68 -8.34
N ILE A 61 -11.22 -6.45 -7.41
CA ILE A 61 -11.52 -5.94 -6.08
C ILE A 61 -10.57 -4.80 -5.70
N TYR A 62 -11.10 -3.77 -5.07
CA TYR A 62 -10.34 -2.73 -4.41
C TYR A 62 -10.05 -3.15 -2.98
N VAL A 63 -8.83 -2.93 -2.52
CA VAL A 63 -8.39 -3.24 -1.16
C VAL A 63 -7.71 -2.03 -0.56
N ALA A 64 -8.21 -1.53 0.57
CA ALA A 64 -7.61 -0.47 1.36
C ALA A 64 -7.13 -1.01 2.70
N VAL A 65 -5.91 -0.68 3.08
CA VAL A 65 -5.24 -1.16 4.30
C VAL A 65 -4.85 0.00 5.21
N GLY A 66 -4.67 -0.27 6.51
CA GLY A 66 -4.31 0.81 7.42
C GLY A 66 -3.96 0.36 8.83
N ASN A 67 -4.04 1.32 9.76
CA ASN A 67 -3.62 1.14 11.15
C ASN A 67 -4.39 0.01 11.85
N ASN A 68 -3.70 -0.66 12.80
CA ASN A 68 -4.27 -1.77 13.57
C ASN A 68 -4.75 -2.94 12.70
N GLY A 69 -4.06 -3.21 11.60
CA GLY A 69 -4.39 -4.30 10.68
C GLY A 69 -5.73 -4.16 9.98
N ILE A 70 -6.27 -2.94 9.89
CA ILE A 70 -7.58 -2.74 9.24
C ILE A 70 -7.48 -2.99 7.74
N ILE A 71 -8.48 -3.70 7.21
CA ILE A 71 -8.62 -3.95 5.78
C ILE A 71 -10.07 -3.67 5.39
N TYR A 72 -10.26 -2.89 4.34
CA TYR A 72 -11.54 -2.72 3.66
C TYR A 72 -11.46 -3.19 2.22
N THR A 73 -12.53 -3.76 1.71
CA THR A 73 -12.62 -4.19 0.32
C THR A 73 -13.89 -3.70 -0.33
N SER A 74 -13.82 -3.46 -1.64
CA SER A 74 -14.96 -3.07 -2.45
C SER A 74 -14.89 -3.67 -3.85
N PRO A 75 -15.97 -4.24 -4.41
CA PRO A 75 -16.02 -4.67 -5.81
C PRO A 75 -16.30 -3.50 -6.77
N ASP A 76 -16.81 -2.37 -6.27
CA ASP A 76 -17.39 -1.27 -7.07
C ASP A 76 -16.84 0.13 -6.70
N SER A 77 -15.85 0.22 -5.80
CA SER A 77 -15.31 1.46 -5.22
C SER A 77 -16.32 2.31 -4.43
N ILE A 78 -17.57 1.84 -4.31
CA ILE A 78 -18.69 2.57 -3.68
C ILE A 78 -19.04 1.94 -2.34
N THR A 79 -19.24 0.63 -2.33
CA THR A 79 -19.65 -0.14 -1.14
C THR A 79 -18.44 -0.82 -0.53
N TRP A 80 -18.03 -0.37 0.65
CA TRP A 80 -16.83 -0.87 1.34
C TRP A 80 -17.19 -1.77 2.51
N THR A 81 -16.58 -2.94 2.56
CA THR A 81 -16.78 -3.94 3.60
C THR A 81 -15.49 -4.14 4.38
N LYS A 82 -15.58 -4.00 5.72
CA LYS A 82 -14.46 -4.32 6.60
C LYS A 82 -14.19 -5.81 6.60
N ARG A 83 -12.90 -6.18 6.47
CA ARG A 83 -12.43 -7.57 6.58
C ARG A 83 -11.72 -7.81 7.90
N THR A 84 -11.70 -9.05 8.33
CA THR A 84 -10.92 -9.45 9.50
C THR A 84 -9.51 -9.78 9.07
N SER A 85 -8.53 -9.07 9.61
CA SER A 85 -7.13 -9.48 9.56
C SER A 85 -6.78 -10.25 10.82
N THR A 86 -5.76 -11.10 10.73
CA THR A 86 -5.24 -11.86 11.88
C THR A 86 -4.12 -11.12 12.62
N ILE A 87 -3.84 -9.88 12.21
CA ILE A 87 -2.75 -9.06 12.73
C ILE A 87 -3.27 -7.79 13.41
N SER A 88 -2.48 -7.24 14.31
CA SER A 88 -2.73 -6.00 15.04
C SER A 88 -1.82 -4.85 14.62
N GLU A 89 -0.76 -5.15 13.90
CA GLU A 89 0.23 -4.21 13.41
C GLU A 89 -0.41 -3.29 12.34
N SER A 90 0.10 -2.06 12.25
CA SER A 90 -0.33 -1.15 11.18
C SER A 90 0.21 -1.64 9.84
N LEU A 91 -0.66 -1.62 8.84
CA LEU A 91 -0.31 -1.81 7.44
C LEU A 91 -0.04 -0.44 6.83
N ASN A 92 1.13 -0.27 6.22
CA ASN A 92 1.60 1.02 5.73
C ASN A 92 1.40 1.18 4.22
N ASP A 93 1.46 0.06 3.48
CA ASP A 93 1.32 0.06 2.03
C ASP A 93 0.81 -1.28 1.51
N ILE A 94 0.31 -1.28 0.26
CA ILE A 94 -0.21 -2.47 -0.42
C ILE A 94 0.03 -2.37 -1.93
N CYS A 95 0.42 -3.48 -2.55
CA CYS A 95 0.44 -3.62 -4.00
C CYS A 95 -0.30 -4.89 -4.46
N TYR A 96 -0.59 -4.95 -5.77
CA TYR A 96 -1.08 -6.15 -6.45
C TYR A 96 -0.22 -6.43 -7.67
N SER A 97 0.34 -7.61 -7.74
CA SER A 97 1.10 -8.11 -8.88
C SER A 97 1.07 -9.64 -8.88
N ASN A 98 1.26 -10.28 -10.03
CA ASN A 98 1.31 -11.75 -10.15
C ASN A 98 0.13 -12.46 -9.45
N ASP A 99 -1.08 -11.90 -9.58
CA ASP A 99 -2.31 -12.42 -8.96
C ASP A 99 -2.27 -12.48 -7.41
N ILE A 100 -1.38 -11.71 -6.77
CA ILE A 100 -1.22 -11.67 -5.33
C ILE A 100 -1.26 -10.22 -4.83
N PHE A 101 -2.08 -9.95 -3.83
CA PHE A 101 -1.96 -8.76 -2.99
C PHE A 101 -0.87 -8.99 -1.95
N VAL A 102 0.02 -8.02 -1.81
CA VAL A 102 1.04 -7.97 -0.75
C VAL A 102 0.87 -6.68 0.01
N SER A 103 0.70 -6.73 1.32
CA SER A 103 0.69 -5.56 2.18
C SER A 103 1.79 -5.65 3.22
N VAL A 104 2.43 -4.52 3.47
CA VAL A 104 3.56 -4.41 4.40
C VAL A 104 3.27 -3.41 5.50
N GLY A 105 3.95 -3.55 6.64
CA GLY A 105 3.64 -2.73 7.80
C GLY A 105 4.71 -2.68 8.88
N ASP A 106 4.28 -2.22 10.06
CA ASP A 106 5.15 -2.06 11.21
C ASP A 106 5.68 -3.42 11.70
N ASN A 107 6.83 -3.40 12.39
CA ASN A 107 7.52 -4.58 12.94
C ASN A 107 7.85 -5.65 11.87
N GLY A 108 8.13 -5.26 10.64
CA GLY A 108 8.42 -6.19 9.55
C GLY A 108 7.20 -6.98 9.05
N THR A 109 6.00 -6.56 9.41
CA THR A 109 4.77 -7.25 8.99
C THR A 109 4.66 -7.34 7.47
N ILE A 110 4.42 -8.54 6.97
CA ILE A 110 4.03 -8.83 5.59
C ILE A 110 2.82 -9.75 5.63
N ILE A 111 1.78 -9.39 4.90
CA ILE A 111 0.61 -10.26 4.67
C ILE A 111 0.29 -10.36 3.20
N THR A 112 -0.24 -11.51 2.80
CA THR A 112 -0.58 -11.79 1.40
C THR A 112 -2.00 -12.30 1.26
N SER A 113 -2.59 -12.07 0.09
CA SER A 113 -3.91 -12.57 -0.29
C SER A 113 -4.00 -12.76 -1.80
N SER A 114 -4.59 -13.86 -2.27
CA SER A 114 -4.91 -14.07 -3.69
C SER A 114 -6.28 -13.53 -4.09
N ASP A 115 -7.18 -13.32 -3.12
CA ASP A 115 -8.57 -12.93 -3.35
C ASP A 115 -8.94 -11.55 -2.76
N GLY A 116 -8.02 -10.92 -2.00
CA GLY A 116 -8.26 -9.68 -1.27
C GLY A 116 -9.16 -9.85 -0.04
N LEU A 117 -9.70 -11.04 0.19
CA LEU A 117 -10.68 -11.32 1.25
C LEU A 117 -10.07 -12.10 2.43
N SER A 118 -9.24 -13.09 2.11
CA SER A 118 -8.55 -13.95 3.06
C SER A 118 -7.07 -13.62 3.09
N TRP A 119 -6.53 -13.32 4.25
CA TRP A 119 -5.16 -12.85 4.42
C TRP A 119 -4.33 -13.78 5.29
N SER A 120 -3.09 -14.01 4.89
CA SER A 120 -2.12 -14.83 5.61
C SER A 120 -0.88 -14.00 5.94
N ALA A 121 -0.40 -14.10 7.17
CA ALA A 121 0.88 -13.53 7.56
C ALA A 121 2.03 -14.35 6.96
N VAL A 122 3.08 -13.66 6.57
CA VAL A 122 4.30 -14.23 5.99
C VAL A 122 5.45 -13.95 6.93
N ASP A 123 6.15 -15.01 7.33
CA ASP A 123 7.35 -14.87 8.14
C ASP A 123 8.52 -14.36 7.28
N ASN A 124 9.20 -13.35 7.79
CA ASN A 124 10.44 -12.85 7.24
C ASN A 124 11.42 -12.54 8.38
N SER A 125 12.69 -12.35 8.07
CA SER A 125 13.73 -12.13 9.08
C SER A 125 13.86 -10.68 9.56
N SER A 126 13.04 -9.77 9.06
CA SER A 126 13.10 -8.35 9.43
C SER A 126 12.10 -8.02 10.53
N TYR A 127 12.52 -7.19 11.47
CA TYR A 127 11.67 -6.56 12.49
C TYR A 127 11.57 -5.04 12.28
N ASN A 128 12.15 -4.52 11.20
CA ASN A 128 12.08 -3.11 10.86
C ASN A 128 10.74 -2.78 10.22
N ASP A 129 10.19 -1.62 10.55
CA ASP A 129 9.00 -1.11 9.89
C ASP A 129 9.21 -1.06 8.38
N LEU A 130 8.30 -1.66 7.62
CA LEU A 130 8.22 -1.57 6.18
C LEU A 130 7.25 -0.45 5.80
N LYS A 131 7.64 0.40 4.85
CA LYS A 131 6.91 1.63 4.51
C LYS A 131 6.37 1.64 3.09
N GLY A 132 6.98 0.90 2.17
CA GLY A 132 6.53 0.79 0.79
C GLY A 132 6.70 -0.62 0.24
N VAL A 133 5.82 -1.04 -0.67
CA VAL A 133 5.89 -2.31 -1.39
C VAL A 133 5.46 -2.14 -2.85
N CYS A 134 6.22 -2.75 -3.75
CA CYS A 134 5.90 -2.74 -5.18
C CYS A 134 6.17 -4.12 -5.78
N GLY A 135 5.41 -4.49 -6.80
CA GLY A 135 5.58 -5.73 -7.55
C GLY A 135 5.82 -5.49 -9.03
N SER A 136 6.67 -6.33 -9.63
CA SER A 136 6.80 -6.52 -11.07
C SER A 136 6.22 -7.88 -11.48
N ASP A 137 6.30 -8.24 -12.75
CA ASP A 137 5.88 -9.57 -13.23
C ASP A 137 6.70 -10.73 -12.65
N THR A 138 7.87 -10.45 -12.05
CA THR A 138 8.79 -11.49 -11.56
C THR A 138 9.21 -11.34 -10.12
N MET A 139 8.95 -10.17 -9.49
CA MET A 139 9.52 -9.87 -8.17
C MET A 139 8.63 -8.89 -7.39
N PHE A 140 8.56 -9.08 -6.09
CA PHE A 140 8.08 -8.11 -5.12
C PHE A 140 9.27 -7.52 -4.36
N VAL A 141 9.22 -6.22 -4.07
CA VAL A 141 10.22 -5.52 -3.27
C VAL A 141 9.51 -4.70 -2.20
N ALA A 142 9.95 -4.85 -0.95
CA ALA A 142 9.48 -4.08 0.19
C ALA A 142 10.64 -3.27 0.79
N VAL A 143 10.36 -2.03 1.16
CA VAL A 143 11.37 -1.10 1.68
C VAL A 143 10.92 -0.47 3.00
N GLY A 144 11.89 -0.07 3.84
CA GLY A 144 11.52 0.49 5.14
C GLY A 144 12.65 1.09 5.97
N ALA A 145 12.43 1.08 7.28
CA ALA A 145 13.32 1.67 8.27
C ALA A 145 14.74 1.11 8.18
N SER A 146 15.73 1.90 8.61
CA SER A 146 17.16 1.52 8.64
C SER A 146 17.73 1.10 7.28
N GLY A 147 17.14 1.53 6.17
CA GLY A 147 17.55 1.18 4.82
C GLY A 147 17.16 -0.25 4.41
N THR A 148 16.21 -0.86 5.10
CA THR A 148 15.74 -2.22 4.81
C THR A 148 15.21 -2.32 3.38
N ILE A 149 15.67 -3.34 2.64
CA ILE A 149 15.12 -3.76 1.37
C ILE A 149 14.95 -5.29 1.44
N LEU A 150 13.72 -5.75 1.30
CA LEU A 150 13.35 -7.16 1.17
C LEU A 150 12.89 -7.41 -0.27
N TYR A 151 13.17 -8.60 -0.80
CA TYR A 151 12.69 -9.00 -2.12
C TYR A 151 12.25 -10.46 -2.14
N SER A 152 11.27 -10.78 -2.98
CA SER A 152 10.69 -12.11 -3.12
C SER A 152 10.15 -12.32 -4.53
N SER A 153 10.32 -13.51 -5.08
CA SER A 153 9.75 -13.91 -6.37
C SER A 153 8.34 -14.52 -6.23
N ASP A 154 7.91 -14.87 -5.03
CA ASP A 154 6.66 -15.60 -4.77
C ASP A 154 5.78 -14.97 -3.68
N ALA A 155 6.21 -13.81 -3.13
CA ALA A 155 5.60 -13.12 -2.00
C ALA A 155 5.56 -13.93 -0.68
N LEU A 156 6.14 -15.13 -0.64
CA LEU A 156 6.15 -16.03 0.51
C LEU A 156 7.54 -16.16 1.12
N ASN A 157 8.57 -16.25 0.27
CA ASN A 157 9.96 -16.40 0.68
C ASN A 157 10.70 -15.08 0.45
N TRP A 158 11.01 -14.36 1.51
CA TRP A 158 11.63 -13.04 1.45
C TRP A 158 13.11 -13.10 1.80
N ASN A 159 13.92 -12.46 0.96
CA ASN A 159 15.36 -12.29 1.14
C ASN A 159 15.67 -10.84 1.49
N THR A 160 16.73 -10.62 2.25
CA THR A 160 17.20 -9.28 2.59
C THR A 160 18.33 -8.87 1.65
N SER A 161 18.20 -7.73 1.01
CA SER A 161 19.32 -7.08 0.34
C SER A 161 20.23 -6.41 1.39
N ASN A 162 21.55 -6.51 1.22
CA ASN A 162 22.53 -5.90 2.12
C ASN A 162 22.53 -4.37 1.99
N THR A 163 21.54 -3.75 2.58
CA THR A 163 21.44 -2.30 2.62
C THR A 163 21.37 -1.86 4.08
N SER A 164 22.30 -1.01 4.47
CA SER A 164 22.25 -0.26 5.73
C SER A 164 22.14 1.22 5.41
N GLY A 165 21.53 2.01 6.26
CA GLY A 165 21.52 3.45 6.09
C GLY A 165 20.19 4.13 6.43
N ALA A 166 19.90 5.21 5.73
CA ALA A 166 18.73 6.03 5.95
C ALA A 166 17.43 5.24 5.67
N GLY A 167 16.39 5.52 6.43
CA GLY A 167 15.08 4.92 6.23
C GLY A 167 14.54 5.20 4.83
N LEU A 168 13.90 4.21 4.24
CA LEU A 168 13.27 4.25 2.93
C LEU A 168 11.76 4.40 3.14
N TYR A 169 11.11 5.21 2.32
CA TYR A 169 9.73 5.63 2.54
C TYR A 169 8.77 5.12 1.48
N ASP A 170 9.24 5.02 0.22
CA ASP A 170 8.40 4.66 -0.90
C ASP A 170 9.21 3.97 -1.99
N ILE A 171 8.52 3.16 -2.81
CA ILE A 171 9.10 2.41 -3.92
C ILE A 171 8.13 2.38 -5.09
N GLN A 172 8.67 2.53 -6.31
CA GLN A 172 7.89 2.43 -7.52
C GLN A 172 8.64 1.67 -8.61
N LEU A 173 7.90 0.93 -9.44
CA LEU A 173 8.44 0.28 -10.64
C LEU A 173 8.30 1.24 -11.83
N VAL A 174 9.42 1.54 -12.47
CA VAL A 174 9.48 2.40 -13.68
C VAL A 174 10.44 1.76 -14.68
N ASP A 175 9.97 1.50 -15.89
CA ASP A 175 10.78 0.90 -16.97
C ASP A 175 11.60 -0.33 -16.50
N GLU A 176 10.93 -1.26 -15.86
CA GLU A 176 11.50 -2.52 -15.30
C GLU A 176 12.53 -2.33 -14.17
N LYS A 177 12.64 -1.12 -13.62
CA LYS A 177 13.51 -0.82 -12.49
C LYS A 177 12.71 -0.40 -11.27
N PHE A 178 13.05 -0.91 -10.11
CA PHE A 178 12.55 -0.38 -8.86
C PHE A 178 13.34 0.88 -8.48
N VAL A 179 12.62 1.96 -8.25
CA VAL A 179 13.15 3.23 -7.74
C VAL A 179 12.63 3.46 -6.34
N VAL A 180 13.54 3.73 -5.42
CA VAL A 180 13.24 3.89 -3.99
C VAL A 180 13.67 5.26 -3.53
N VAL A 181 12.84 5.92 -2.73
CA VAL A 181 13.13 7.21 -2.10
C VAL A 181 13.14 7.09 -0.58
N GLY A 182 13.92 7.95 0.08
CA GLY A 182 14.04 7.87 1.53
C GLY A 182 14.60 9.12 2.20
N ALA A 183 14.95 8.96 3.48
CA ALA A 183 15.51 10.01 4.32
C ALA A 183 16.86 10.52 3.79
N ALA A 184 17.21 11.73 4.21
CA ALA A 184 18.46 12.41 3.86
C ALA A 184 18.71 12.52 2.34
N GLY A 185 17.65 12.66 1.54
CA GLY A 185 17.75 12.76 0.08
C GLY A 185 18.16 11.46 -0.61
N THR A 186 17.94 10.31 0.04
CA THR A 186 18.28 9.00 -0.52
C THR A 186 17.39 8.69 -1.72
N ILE A 187 18.01 8.35 -2.84
CA ILE A 187 17.38 7.70 -4.00
C ILE A 187 18.22 6.47 -4.34
N LYS A 188 17.58 5.32 -4.50
CA LYS A 188 18.20 4.07 -4.95
C LYS A 188 17.41 3.51 -6.13
N PHE A 189 18.04 2.72 -6.97
CA PHE A 189 17.37 1.99 -8.04
C PHE A 189 17.97 0.59 -8.17
N SER A 190 17.16 -0.37 -8.63
CA SER A 190 17.63 -1.73 -8.97
C SER A 190 18.34 -1.72 -10.30
N THR A 191 19.29 -2.64 -10.48
CA THR A 191 20.01 -2.85 -11.74
C THR A 191 19.55 -4.10 -12.49
N ASP A 192 18.69 -4.88 -11.85
CA ASP A 192 18.16 -6.18 -12.27
C ASP A 192 16.69 -6.31 -11.82
#